data_bb301514c4d699061eed308c0612188f
#
_entry.id   bb301514c4d699061eed308c0612188f
#
_cell.length_a   1.000
_cell.length_b   1.000
_cell.length_c   1.000
_cell.angle_alpha   90.00
_cell.angle_beta   90.00
_cell.angle_gamma   90.00
#
_symmetry.space_group_name_H-M   'P 1'
#
loop_
_entity.id
_entity.type
_entity.pdbx_description
1 polymer ?
#
loop_
_entity_poly.entity_id
_entity_poly.type
_entity_poly.pdbx_seq_one_letter_code
_entity_poly.pdbx_strand_id
1 'polypeptide(L)'
;SRAFHAASGPLQGVEAVYRQLIERIEDEHGLRLRILPDIMSGASAGGINAVFLAQAVHSGQSLEPLTDLWLEVADVDELVDPAARLKWRFSKMWAQPFANWLLSRPGSDITDAVAPETRAEVERKVSHLIRGRWFEPPFSGLGFSRLLERAFSAMAEGPIDEPLLPPGHPLDLYVTATDFHGYQELLRLHSPPVVEDTEHRMPIAFRARAPLAGGTDLANPLELVFAARATASFPGAFPPLRVEEIDRLSDLTERNWPEREAFLKRVMPVHVARETLDNVSLIDGSVLVNKPFAGAISALQGRPAQREVDRRFV
;
A
#
# COMPACT_ATOMS: atom_id res chain seq x y z
N SER A 1 -14.95 -5.86 -11.67
CA SER A 1 -14.85 -7.34 -11.56
C SER A 1 -16.16 -7.98 -11.10
N ARG A 2 -16.84 -7.52 -10.04
CA ARG A 2 -18.10 -8.10 -9.54
C ARG A 2 -19.19 -8.15 -10.63
N ALA A 3 -19.31 -7.12 -11.46
CA ALA A 3 -20.25 -7.13 -12.58
C ALA A 3 -19.97 -8.25 -13.61
N PHE A 4 -18.75 -8.72 -13.72
CA PHE A 4 -18.32 -9.75 -14.69
C PHE A 4 -18.37 -11.17 -14.12
N HIS A 5 -18.16 -11.32 -12.82
CA HIS A 5 -18.25 -12.59 -12.13
C HIS A 5 -19.61 -12.63 -11.44
N ALA A 6 -20.54 -13.39 -11.96
CA ALA A 6 -21.90 -13.45 -11.47
C ALA A 6 -21.93 -13.51 -9.94
N ALA A 7 -22.06 -12.36 -9.31
CA ALA A 7 -22.50 -12.29 -7.94
C ALA A 7 -23.86 -12.98 -7.86
N SER A 8 -24.03 -13.83 -6.89
CA SER A 8 -25.27 -14.61 -6.65
C SER A 8 -26.45 -13.75 -6.15
N GLY A 9 -26.44 -12.43 -6.41
CA GLY A 9 -27.46 -11.49 -5.96
C GLY A 9 -27.72 -10.36 -6.94
N PRO A 10 -28.78 -9.57 -6.74
CA PRO A 10 -29.09 -8.43 -7.56
C PRO A 10 -27.97 -7.36 -7.42
N LEU A 11 -27.36 -7.02 -8.54
CA LEU A 11 -26.39 -5.92 -8.59
C LEU A 11 -27.12 -4.58 -8.51
N GLN A 12 -26.53 -3.60 -7.84
CA GLN A 12 -27.07 -2.25 -7.68
C GLN A 12 -26.09 -1.17 -8.16
N GLY A 13 -26.59 0.02 -8.39
CA GLY A 13 -25.76 1.17 -8.75
C GLY A 13 -24.91 0.93 -10.00
N VAL A 14 -23.65 1.31 -9.95
CA VAL A 14 -22.69 1.23 -11.07
C VAL A 14 -22.44 -0.21 -11.53
N GLU A 15 -22.45 -1.16 -10.61
CA GLU A 15 -22.25 -2.58 -10.96
C GLU A 15 -23.37 -3.11 -11.86
N ALA A 16 -24.62 -2.72 -11.59
CA ALA A 16 -25.75 -3.09 -12.44
C ALA A 16 -25.64 -2.51 -13.86
N VAL A 17 -25.18 -1.27 -13.98
CA VAL A 17 -24.94 -0.62 -15.30
C VAL A 17 -23.87 -1.36 -16.09
N TYR A 18 -22.74 -1.70 -15.44
CA TYR A 18 -21.69 -2.50 -16.10
C TYR A 18 -22.18 -3.88 -16.49
N ARG A 19 -23.02 -4.53 -15.68
CA ARG A 19 -23.61 -5.83 -16.02
C ARG A 19 -24.49 -5.72 -17.27
N GLN A 20 -25.37 -4.75 -17.31
CA GLN A 20 -26.24 -4.51 -18.48
C GLN A 20 -25.43 -4.23 -19.75
N LEU A 21 -24.35 -3.45 -19.63
CA LEU A 21 -23.47 -3.17 -20.77
C LEU A 21 -22.81 -4.44 -21.31
N ILE A 22 -22.32 -5.31 -20.42
CA ILE A 22 -21.64 -6.56 -20.82
C ILE A 22 -22.63 -7.53 -21.46
N GLU A 23 -23.82 -7.70 -20.87
CA GLU A 23 -24.89 -8.54 -21.41
C GLU A 23 -25.31 -8.05 -22.79
N ARG A 24 -25.46 -6.73 -22.96
CA ARG A 24 -25.76 -6.15 -24.25
C ARG A 24 -24.68 -6.39 -25.30
N ILE A 25 -23.39 -6.32 -24.92
CA ILE A 25 -22.28 -6.65 -25.83
C ILE A 25 -22.32 -8.13 -26.20
N GLU A 26 -22.64 -9.03 -25.26
CA GLU A 26 -22.78 -10.46 -25.53
C GLU A 26 -23.98 -10.71 -26.49
N ASP A 27 -25.12 -10.07 -26.27
CA ASP A 27 -26.33 -10.24 -27.08
C ASP A 27 -26.16 -9.67 -28.51
N GLU A 28 -25.59 -8.46 -28.63
CA GLU A 28 -25.46 -7.78 -29.92
C GLU A 28 -24.29 -8.28 -30.80
N HIS A 29 -23.21 -8.74 -30.14
CA HIS A 29 -21.97 -9.05 -30.82
C HIS A 29 -21.48 -10.49 -30.60
N GLY A 30 -22.13 -11.27 -29.75
CA GLY A 30 -21.70 -12.63 -29.38
C GLY A 30 -20.36 -12.66 -28.61
N LEU A 31 -19.95 -11.54 -28.05
CA LEU A 31 -18.66 -11.38 -27.35
C LEU A 31 -18.85 -11.45 -25.86
N ARG A 32 -18.35 -12.54 -25.24
CA ARG A 32 -18.32 -12.67 -23.79
C ARG A 32 -17.04 -12.07 -23.20
N LEU A 33 -17.16 -10.86 -22.69
CA LEU A 33 -16.04 -10.14 -22.06
C LEU A 33 -15.87 -10.52 -20.59
N ARG A 34 -14.60 -10.63 -20.16
CA ARG A 34 -14.23 -10.73 -18.75
C ARG A 34 -13.02 -9.83 -18.48
N ILE A 35 -13.12 -9.01 -17.44
CA ILE A 35 -12.01 -8.16 -16.98
C ILE A 35 -11.44 -8.78 -15.71
N LEU A 36 -10.18 -9.19 -15.77
CA LEU A 36 -9.46 -9.86 -14.69
C LEU A 36 -8.32 -8.96 -14.23
N PRO A 37 -8.43 -8.31 -13.04
CA PRO A 37 -7.30 -7.58 -12.45
C PRO A 37 -6.37 -8.58 -11.75
N ASP A 38 -5.43 -9.13 -12.48
CA ASP A 38 -4.58 -10.24 -12.04
C ASP A 38 -3.12 -9.84 -11.78
N ILE A 39 -2.74 -8.61 -12.12
CA ILE A 39 -1.43 -8.04 -11.80
C ILE A 39 -1.66 -6.65 -11.21
N MET A 40 -1.15 -6.43 -10.01
CA MET A 40 -1.22 -5.16 -9.31
C MET A 40 0.18 -4.69 -8.97
N SER A 41 0.39 -3.39 -9.11
CA SER A 41 1.69 -2.80 -8.82
C SER A 41 1.50 -1.40 -8.26
N GLY A 42 2.24 -1.06 -7.20
CA GLY A 42 2.08 0.25 -6.57
C GLY A 42 3.27 0.67 -5.72
N ALA A 43 3.36 1.98 -5.52
CA ALA A 43 4.29 2.62 -4.60
C ALA A 43 3.54 3.65 -3.75
N SER A 44 3.96 3.87 -2.50
CA SER A 44 3.35 4.83 -1.58
C SER A 44 1.85 4.57 -1.39
N ALA A 45 1.00 5.58 -1.46
CA ALA A 45 -0.44 5.43 -1.40
C ALA A 45 -0.99 4.45 -2.44
N GLY A 46 -0.42 4.45 -3.67
CA GLY A 46 -0.74 3.48 -4.70
C GLY A 46 -0.37 2.05 -4.31
N GLY A 47 0.71 1.87 -3.54
CA GLY A 47 1.13 0.58 -2.98
C GLY A 47 0.13 0.07 -1.93
N ILE A 48 -0.30 0.91 -0.99
CA ILE A 48 -1.34 0.57 -0.01
C ILE A 48 -2.61 0.10 -0.71
N ASN A 49 -3.10 0.90 -1.66
CA ASN A 49 -4.31 0.57 -2.40
C ASN A 49 -4.17 -0.73 -3.20
N ALA A 50 -2.99 -0.98 -3.79
CA ALA A 50 -2.70 -2.23 -4.50
C ALA A 50 -2.75 -3.45 -3.56
N VAL A 51 -2.23 -3.32 -2.32
CA VAL A 51 -2.26 -4.41 -1.33
C VAL A 51 -3.70 -4.72 -0.92
N PHE A 52 -4.52 -3.73 -0.57
CA PHE A 52 -5.92 -3.94 -0.22
C PHE A 52 -6.72 -4.51 -1.39
N LEU A 53 -6.51 -3.96 -2.59
CA LEU A 53 -7.21 -4.46 -3.78
C LEU A 53 -6.82 -5.90 -4.12
N ALA A 54 -5.53 -6.26 -4.01
CA ALA A 54 -5.05 -7.61 -4.25
C ALA A 54 -5.66 -8.60 -3.25
N GLN A 55 -5.71 -8.23 -1.96
CA GLN A 55 -6.38 -9.00 -0.92
C GLN A 55 -7.85 -9.21 -1.26
N ALA A 56 -8.59 -8.13 -1.57
CA ALA A 56 -10.01 -8.20 -1.90
C ALA A 56 -10.30 -9.08 -3.14
N VAL A 57 -9.49 -8.93 -4.19
CA VAL A 57 -9.64 -9.72 -5.42
C VAL A 57 -9.36 -11.20 -5.19
N HIS A 58 -8.37 -11.51 -4.34
CA HIS A 58 -7.98 -12.88 -4.03
C HIS A 58 -8.98 -13.56 -3.09
N SER A 59 -9.34 -12.89 -2.02
CA SER A 59 -10.14 -13.47 -0.93
C SER A 59 -11.65 -13.33 -1.11
N GLY A 60 -12.11 -12.45 -2.01
CA GLY A 60 -13.52 -12.06 -2.10
C GLY A 60 -14.00 -11.12 -0.99
N GLN A 61 -13.12 -10.65 -0.12
CA GLN A 61 -13.44 -9.67 0.93
C GLN A 61 -13.84 -8.32 0.33
N SER A 62 -14.81 -7.64 0.98
CA SER A 62 -15.24 -6.30 0.58
C SER A 62 -14.24 -5.22 1.01
N LEU A 63 -14.11 -4.18 0.18
CA LEU A 63 -13.38 -2.95 0.54
C LEU A 63 -14.28 -1.91 1.26
N GLU A 64 -15.59 -2.14 1.33
CA GLU A 64 -16.53 -1.19 1.96
C GLU A 64 -16.18 -0.87 3.41
N PRO A 65 -15.79 -1.84 4.27
CA PRO A 65 -15.39 -1.55 5.64
C PRO A 65 -14.23 -0.55 5.77
N LEU A 66 -13.39 -0.44 4.75
CA LEU A 66 -12.30 0.54 4.74
C LEU A 66 -12.80 1.98 4.64
N THR A 67 -13.97 2.21 4.03
CA THR A 67 -14.54 3.56 3.92
C THR A 67 -14.84 4.13 5.30
N ASP A 68 -15.52 3.36 6.12
CA ASP A 68 -15.88 3.76 7.49
C ASP A 68 -14.62 3.96 8.34
N LEU A 69 -13.66 3.03 8.26
CA LEU A 69 -12.39 3.12 8.96
C LEU A 69 -11.61 4.40 8.58
N TRP A 70 -11.54 4.71 7.27
CA TRP A 70 -10.85 5.93 6.81
C TRP A 70 -11.57 7.21 7.22
N LEU A 71 -12.89 7.20 7.28
CA LEU A 71 -13.68 8.34 7.77
C LEU A 71 -13.48 8.56 9.28
N GLU A 72 -13.44 7.49 10.08
CA GLU A 72 -13.17 7.55 11.52
C GLU A 72 -11.74 8.03 11.81
N VAL A 73 -10.76 7.52 11.06
CA VAL A 73 -9.33 7.80 11.27
C VAL A 73 -8.86 9.04 10.49
N ALA A 74 -9.69 9.65 9.66
CA ALA A 74 -9.38 10.93 9.00
C ALA A 74 -9.03 12.05 10.00
N ASP A 75 -9.30 11.84 11.28
CA ASP A 75 -8.79 12.69 12.35
C ASP A 75 -7.29 12.39 12.57
N VAL A 76 -6.45 13.28 12.00
CA VAL A 76 -4.98 13.22 12.05
C VAL A 76 -4.44 13.07 13.48
N ASP A 77 -5.25 13.43 14.48
CA ASP A 77 -4.88 13.37 15.90
C ASP A 77 -4.60 11.95 16.40
N GLU A 78 -5.19 10.92 15.80
CA GLU A 78 -4.95 9.51 16.17
C GLU A 78 -3.59 8.98 15.67
N LEU A 79 -3.11 9.51 14.54
CA LEU A 79 -1.82 9.13 13.96
C LEU A 79 -0.64 9.94 14.52
N VAL A 80 -0.90 11.07 15.19
CA VAL A 80 0.16 11.90 15.75
C VAL A 80 0.83 11.18 16.92
N ASP A 81 2.14 10.99 16.82
CA ASP A 81 2.93 10.40 17.90
C ASP A 81 2.83 11.26 19.18
N PRO A 82 2.33 10.70 20.29
CA PRO A 82 2.29 11.42 21.56
C PRO A 82 3.66 11.92 22.02
N ALA A 83 4.74 11.21 21.64
CA ALA A 83 6.11 11.60 21.97
C ALA A 83 6.60 12.77 21.10
N ALA A 84 6.08 12.93 19.88
CA ALA A 84 6.36 14.05 19.00
C ALA A 84 5.66 15.35 19.45
N ARG A 85 4.71 15.28 20.39
CA ARG A 85 4.05 16.46 20.98
C ARG A 85 5.04 17.21 21.85
N LEU A 86 5.23 18.50 21.55
CA LEU A 86 6.09 19.36 22.36
C LEU A 86 5.57 19.49 23.77
N LYS A 87 6.40 19.17 24.75
CA LYS A 87 6.10 19.39 26.20
C LYS A 87 5.95 20.87 26.55
N TRP A 88 6.38 21.81 25.70
CA TRP A 88 6.34 23.24 25.93
C TRP A 88 5.68 24.00 24.76
N ARG A 89 4.49 24.54 24.99
CA ARG A 89 3.66 25.25 23.99
C ARG A 89 4.35 26.48 23.34
N PHE A 90 5.37 27.04 23.98
CA PHE A 90 5.98 28.31 23.58
C PHE A 90 7.28 28.22 22.79
N SER A 91 7.88 27.03 22.65
CA SER A 91 9.22 26.89 22.07
C SER A 91 9.34 27.25 20.59
N LYS A 92 8.22 27.39 19.88
CA LYS A 92 8.19 27.70 18.43
C LYS A 92 7.30 28.89 18.04
N MET A 93 6.88 29.71 19.01
CA MET A 93 6.08 30.92 18.71
C MET A 93 6.76 31.86 17.71
N TRP A 94 8.07 31.85 17.63
CA TRP A 94 8.84 32.66 16.65
C TRP A 94 8.65 32.19 15.20
N ALA A 95 8.33 30.90 14.96
CA ALA A 95 8.12 30.36 13.61
C ALA A 95 6.69 30.59 13.09
N GLN A 96 5.74 30.92 13.99
CA GLN A 96 4.34 31.13 13.64
C GLN A 96 4.11 32.32 12.67
N PRO A 97 4.78 33.48 12.81
CA PRO A 97 4.67 34.56 11.83
C PRO A 97 5.21 34.19 10.45
N PHE A 98 6.29 33.39 10.40
CA PHE A 98 6.87 32.93 9.15
C PHE A 98 5.99 31.90 8.45
N ALA A 99 5.40 30.97 9.20
CA ALA A 99 4.48 29.99 8.66
C ALA A 99 3.18 30.64 8.15
N ASN A 100 2.63 31.61 8.92
CA ASN A 100 1.48 32.39 8.48
C ASN A 100 1.79 33.26 7.24
N TRP A 101 2.98 33.82 7.16
CA TRP A 101 3.42 34.56 5.99
C TRP A 101 3.57 33.66 4.76
N LEU A 102 4.07 32.42 4.92
CA LEU A 102 4.20 31.45 3.82
C LEU A 102 2.82 30.96 3.32
N LEU A 103 1.87 30.74 4.26
CA LEU A 103 0.51 30.32 3.95
C LEU A 103 -0.38 31.46 3.42
N SER A 104 -0.04 32.71 3.71
CA SER A 104 -0.81 33.89 3.26
C SER A 104 -0.31 34.50 1.96
N ARG A 105 0.72 33.92 1.31
CA ARG A 105 1.20 34.40 0.01
C ARG A 105 0.14 34.16 -1.07
N PRO A 106 -0.34 35.22 -1.75
CA PRO A 106 -1.21 35.07 -2.92
C PRO A 106 -0.45 34.32 -4.02
N GLY A 107 -1.01 33.23 -4.54
CA GLY A 107 -0.41 32.44 -5.63
C GLY A 107 0.39 31.21 -5.16
N SER A 108 0.21 30.72 -3.93
CA SER A 108 0.68 29.37 -3.61
C SER A 108 -0.34 28.35 -4.14
N ASP A 109 0.10 27.40 -4.96
CA ASP A 109 -0.74 26.34 -5.56
C ASP A 109 -1.54 25.53 -4.51
N ILE A 110 -1.11 25.57 -3.25
CA ILE A 110 -1.76 24.90 -2.12
C ILE A 110 -3.05 25.62 -1.68
N THR A 111 -3.09 26.96 -1.75
CA THR A 111 -4.26 27.74 -1.30
C THR A 111 -5.35 27.85 -2.35
N ASP A 112 -4.98 27.75 -3.62
CA ASP A 112 -5.94 27.86 -4.74
C ASP A 112 -6.63 26.52 -5.04
N ALA A 113 -6.06 25.39 -4.57
CA ALA A 113 -6.62 24.06 -4.76
C ALA A 113 -7.62 23.64 -3.67
N VAL A 114 -7.76 24.40 -2.59
CA VAL A 114 -8.60 24.04 -1.43
C VAL A 114 -9.85 24.92 -1.35
N ALA A 115 -11.02 24.28 -1.26
CA ALA A 115 -12.28 24.98 -1.06
C ALA A 115 -12.25 25.87 0.20
N PRO A 116 -12.87 27.08 0.17
CA PRO A 116 -12.82 28.03 1.29
C PRO A 116 -13.25 27.45 2.63
N GLU A 117 -14.16 26.47 2.61
CA GLU A 117 -14.75 25.83 3.80
C GLU A 117 -13.76 24.87 4.49
N THR A 118 -12.83 24.29 3.73
CA THR A 118 -11.79 23.38 4.25
C THR A 118 -10.49 24.10 4.62
N ARG A 119 -10.37 25.39 4.29
CA ARG A 119 -9.14 26.17 4.53
C ARG A 119 -8.77 26.25 6.01
N ALA A 120 -9.74 26.46 6.89
CA ALA A 120 -9.52 26.51 8.34
C ALA A 120 -9.06 25.14 8.91
N GLU A 121 -9.51 24.04 8.32
CA GLU A 121 -9.07 22.69 8.69
C GLU A 121 -7.66 22.40 8.21
N VAL A 122 -7.33 22.79 6.98
CA VAL A 122 -5.96 22.67 6.45
C VAL A 122 -4.98 23.51 7.26
N GLU A 123 -5.33 24.75 7.59
CA GLU A 123 -4.52 25.63 8.46
C GLU A 123 -4.29 25.02 9.84
N ARG A 124 -5.32 24.41 10.43
CA ARG A 124 -5.21 23.71 11.71
C ARG A 124 -4.29 22.49 11.60
N LYS A 125 -4.45 21.65 10.56
CA LYS A 125 -3.60 20.46 10.31
C LYS A 125 -2.14 20.85 10.05
N VAL A 126 -1.89 21.89 9.24
CA VAL A 126 -0.55 22.43 9.00
C VAL A 126 0.04 23.04 10.27
N SER A 127 -0.75 23.73 11.08
CA SER A 127 -0.32 24.26 12.37
C SER A 127 0.08 23.14 13.34
N HIS A 128 -0.61 22.00 13.36
CA HIS A 128 -0.24 20.83 14.15
C HIS A 128 1.08 20.21 13.66
N LEU A 129 1.28 20.11 12.34
CA LEU A 129 2.53 19.63 11.73
C LEU A 129 3.72 20.52 12.11
N ILE A 130 3.56 21.84 12.10
CA ILE A 130 4.59 22.81 12.47
C ILE A 130 4.91 22.76 13.97
N ARG A 131 3.96 22.34 14.81
CA ARG A 131 4.16 22.19 16.25
C ARG A 131 4.88 20.90 16.65
N GLY A 132 5.05 19.94 15.73
CA GLY A 132 5.84 18.74 15.96
C GLY A 132 7.34 19.02 16.21
N ARG A 133 8.12 18.04 16.66
CA ARG A 133 9.59 18.17 16.75
C ARG A 133 10.19 18.26 15.36
N TRP A 134 11.07 19.22 15.13
CA TRP A 134 11.57 19.56 13.78
C TRP A 134 12.38 18.45 13.11
N PHE A 135 12.88 17.48 13.81
CA PHE A 135 13.72 16.40 13.28
C PHE A 135 13.17 15.00 13.60
N GLU A 136 11.96 14.93 14.15
CA GLU A 136 11.27 13.67 14.40
C GLU A 136 9.98 13.65 13.54
N PRO A 137 9.68 12.52 12.89
CA PRO A 137 8.43 12.37 12.13
C PRO A 137 7.22 12.64 13.04
N PRO A 138 6.23 13.41 12.59
CA PRO A 138 5.07 13.75 13.41
C PRO A 138 4.11 12.60 13.65
N PHE A 139 4.15 11.57 12.78
CA PHE A 139 3.26 10.43 12.85
C PHE A 139 3.94 9.19 13.43
N SER A 140 3.17 8.43 14.20
CA SER A 140 3.62 7.17 14.79
C SER A 140 3.71 6.07 13.74
N GLY A 141 4.89 5.45 13.59
CA GLY A 141 5.05 4.29 12.74
C GLY A 141 4.18 3.12 13.19
N LEU A 142 4.28 2.74 14.46
CA LEU A 142 3.46 1.67 15.05
C LEU A 142 1.95 2.01 15.03
N GLY A 143 1.58 3.28 15.19
CA GLY A 143 0.19 3.73 15.06
C GLY A 143 -0.34 3.45 13.66
N PHE A 144 0.46 3.74 12.63
CA PHE A 144 0.08 3.48 11.25
C PHE A 144 0.04 1.97 10.94
N SER A 145 0.99 1.18 11.45
CA SER A 145 0.95 -0.28 11.32
C SER A 145 -0.31 -0.89 11.96
N ARG A 146 -0.72 -0.39 13.14
CA ARG A 146 -1.99 -0.78 13.77
C ARG A 146 -3.22 -0.42 12.95
N LEU A 147 -3.21 0.77 12.33
CA LEU A 147 -4.30 1.18 11.46
C LEU A 147 -4.44 0.26 10.25
N LEU A 148 -3.32 -0.09 9.61
CA LEU A 148 -3.31 -1.03 8.49
C LEU A 148 -3.79 -2.43 8.94
N GLU A 149 -3.39 -2.90 10.10
CA GLU A 149 -3.84 -4.17 10.66
C GLU A 149 -5.35 -4.14 10.95
N ARG A 150 -5.88 -3.07 11.55
CA ARG A 150 -7.34 -2.87 11.75
C ARG A 150 -8.08 -2.88 10.42
N ALA A 151 -7.49 -2.32 9.37
CA ALA A 151 -8.08 -2.33 8.04
C ALA A 151 -8.22 -3.75 7.47
N PHE A 152 -7.20 -4.60 7.59
CA PHE A 152 -7.29 -6.00 7.19
C PHE A 152 -8.26 -6.79 8.07
N SER A 153 -8.32 -6.52 9.36
CA SER A 153 -9.28 -7.12 10.28
C SER A 153 -10.73 -6.76 9.88
N ALA A 154 -10.98 -5.49 9.59
CA ALA A 154 -12.30 -5.02 9.16
C ALA A 154 -12.72 -5.66 7.82
N MET A 155 -11.79 -5.86 6.89
CA MET A 155 -12.06 -6.60 5.65
C MET A 155 -12.40 -8.07 5.91
N ALA A 156 -11.70 -8.72 6.84
CA ALA A 156 -11.92 -10.13 7.19
C ALA A 156 -13.24 -10.36 7.95
N GLU A 157 -13.68 -9.41 8.75
CA GLU A 157 -14.94 -9.41 9.48
C GLU A 157 -16.14 -8.96 8.61
N GLY A 158 -15.85 -8.29 7.51
CA GLY A 158 -16.84 -7.78 6.59
C GLY A 158 -17.45 -8.86 5.66
N PRO A 159 -18.29 -8.45 4.70
CA PRO A 159 -18.87 -9.37 3.73
C PRO A 159 -17.78 -10.06 2.89
N ILE A 160 -17.91 -11.37 2.72
CA ILE A 160 -17.02 -12.18 1.89
C ILE A 160 -17.86 -12.79 0.76
N ASP A 161 -17.48 -12.44 -0.46
CA ASP A 161 -18.04 -13.00 -1.69
C ASP A 161 -17.09 -14.08 -2.28
N GLU A 162 -17.42 -14.58 -3.46
CA GLU A 162 -16.51 -15.41 -4.23
C GLU A 162 -15.30 -14.59 -4.71
N PRO A 163 -14.11 -15.23 -4.84
CA PRO A 163 -12.94 -14.57 -5.41
C PRO A 163 -13.23 -13.95 -6.78
N LEU A 164 -12.67 -12.79 -7.06
CA LEU A 164 -12.92 -12.10 -8.31
C LEU A 164 -12.10 -12.63 -9.51
N LEU A 165 -11.23 -13.59 -9.27
CA LEU A 165 -10.50 -14.33 -10.30
C LEU A 165 -11.00 -15.78 -10.36
N PRO A 166 -10.99 -16.39 -11.56
CA PRO A 166 -11.32 -17.81 -11.69
C PRO A 166 -10.38 -18.67 -10.83
N PRO A 167 -10.88 -19.79 -10.26
CA PRO A 167 -10.06 -20.69 -9.47
C PRO A 167 -8.76 -21.10 -10.19
N GLY A 168 -7.64 -21.04 -9.47
CA GLY A 168 -6.31 -21.33 -10.01
C GLY A 168 -5.71 -20.25 -10.90
N HIS A 169 -6.42 -19.16 -11.19
CA HIS A 169 -5.86 -18.05 -11.97
C HIS A 169 -4.75 -17.36 -11.16
N PRO A 170 -3.58 -17.07 -11.76
CA PRO A 170 -2.50 -16.41 -11.04
C PRO A 170 -2.83 -14.96 -10.72
N LEU A 171 -2.47 -14.53 -9.51
CA LEU A 171 -2.48 -13.14 -9.08
C LEU A 171 -1.08 -12.77 -8.60
N ASP A 172 -0.58 -11.63 -9.09
CA ASP A 172 0.68 -11.05 -8.67
C ASP A 172 0.47 -9.64 -8.13
N LEU A 173 1.08 -9.36 -6.99
CA LEU A 173 1.16 -8.04 -6.39
C LEU A 173 2.63 -7.63 -6.25
N TYR A 174 2.97 -6.44 -6.71
CA TYR A 174 4.30 -5.84 -6.60
C TYR A 174 4.19 -4.51 -5.88
N VAL A 175 4.87 -4.41 -4.74
CA VAL A 175 4.96 -3.18 -3.95
C VAL A 175 6.43 -2.81 -3.85
N THR A 176 6.75 -1.53 -3.94
CA THR A 176 8.13 -1.07 -3.81
C THR A 176 8.36 -0.41 -2.47
N ALA A 177 9.52 -0.69 -1.89
CA ALA A 177 10.10 0.04 -0.78
C ALA A 177 11.53 0.45 -1.16
N THR A 178 12.11 1.36 -0.40
CA THR A 178 13.50 1.78 -0.53
C THR A 178 14.23 1.48 0.77
N ASP A 179 15.29 0.70 0.70
CA ASP A 179 16.20 0.52 1.84
C ASP A 179 17.10 1.75 1.95
N PHE A 180 16.96 2.49 3.05
CA PHE A 180 17.71 3.73 3.26
C PHE A 180 19.23 3.52 3.28
N HIS A 181 19.70 2.44 3.87
CA HIS A 181 21.12 2.11 3.94
C HIS A 181 21.61 1.34 2.71
N GLY A 182 20.71 0.64 2.05
CA GLY A 182 21.03 -0.21 0.91
C GLY A 182 21.81 -1.48 1.30
N TYR A 183 22.02 -2.33 0.31
CA TYR A 183 22.81 -3.52 0.43
C TYR A 183 23.74 -3.69 -0.77
N GLN A 184 24.92 -4.25 -0.52
CA GLN A 184 25.90 -4.46 -1.59
C GLN A 184 25.48 -5.59 -2.50
N GLU A 185 25.45 -5.28 -3.80
CA GLU A 185 25.21 -6.22 -4.88
C GLU A 185 26.44 -6.30 -5.80
N LEU A 186 26.73 -7.51 -6.28
CA LEU A 186 27.81 -7.73 -7.25
C LEU A 186 27.22 -7.75 -8.65
N LEU A 187 27.49 -6.71 -9.40
CA LEU A 187 27.08 -6.60 -10.80
C LEU A 187 28.16 -7.23 -11.71
N ARG A 188 27.73 -8.17 -12.55
CA ARG A 188 28.60 -8.74 -13.59
C ARG A 188 28.53 -7.88 -14.85
N LEU A 189 29.63 -7.30 -15.22
CA LEU A 189 29.77 -6.46 -16.40
C LEU A 189 30.80 -7.07 -17.35
N HIS A 190 30.90 -6.50 -18.56
CA HIS A 190 31.94 -6.91 -19.51
C HIS A 190 33.32 -6.36 -19.13
N SER A 191 33.38 -5.11 -18.59
CA SER A 191 34.62 -4.48 -18.14
C SER A 191 34.33 -3.37 -17.12
N PRO A 192 34.86 -3.44 -15.92
CA PRO A 192 35.50 -4.62 -15.28
C PRO A 192 34.49 -5.76 -15.11
N PRO A 193 34.94 -7.03 -14.95
CA PRO A 193 34.03 -8.18 -14.92
C PRO A 193 33.09 -8.22 -13.73
N VAL A 194 33.45 -7.57 -12.64
CA VAL A 194 32.60 -7.45 -11.43
C VAL A 194 32.74 -6.03 -10.86
N VAL A 195 31.61 -5.42 -10.55
CA VAL A 195 31.53 -4.13 -9.83
C VAL A 195 30.67 -4.34 -8.60
N GLU A 196 31.12 -3.82 -7.46
CA GLU A 196 30.27 -3.69 -6.29
C GLU A 196 29.41 -2.42 -6.42
N ASP A 197 28.12 -2.57 -6.29
CA ASP A 197 27.15 -1.47 -6.26
C ASP A 197 26.29 -1.56 -5.02
N THR A 198 25.68 -0.46 -4.61
CA THR A 198 24.75 -0.42 -3.49
C THR A 198 23.33 -0.34 -4.04
N GLU A 199 22.58 -1.42 -3.90
CA GLU A 199 21.18 -1.45 -4.29
C GLU A 199 20.29 -1.00 -3.11
N HIS A 200 19.40 -0.07 -3.38
CA HIS A 200 18.44 0.47 -2.42
C HIS A 200 16.99 0.08 -2.75
N ARG A 201 16.73 -0.34 -3.98
CA ARG A 201 15.38 -0.74 -4.41
C ARG A 201 15.01 -2.06 -3.77
N MET A 202 13.88 -2.09 -3.11
CA MET A 202 13.37 -3.30 -2.46
C MET A 202 11.96 -3.62 -2.98
N PRO A 203 11.85 -4.44 -4.02
CA PRO A 203 10.56 -4.93 -4.48
C PRO A 203 10.02 -5.99 -3.51
N ILE A 204 8.80 -5.81 -3.04
CA ILE A 204 8.06 -6.78 -2.24
C ILE A 204 7.00 -7.41 -3.15
N ALA A 205 7.14 -8.69 -3.44
CA ALA A 205 6.26 -9.40 -4.35
C ALA A 205 5.45 -10.48 -3.62
N PHE A 206 4.16 -10.55 -3.94
CA PHE A 206 3.28 -11.64 -3.55
C PHE A 206 2.76 -12.32 -4.81
N ARG A 207 2.80 -13.65 -4.82
CA ARG A 207 2.32 -14.45 -5.93
C ARG A 207 1.43 -15.55 -5.39
N ALA A 208 0.21 -15.57 -5.85
CA ALA A 208 -0.79 -16.55 -5.42
C ALA A 208 -1.59 -17.08 -6.61
N ARG A 209 -2.38 -18.09 -6.36
CA ARG A 209 -3.42 -18.57 -7.27
C ARG A 209 -4.78 -18.38 -6.61
N ALA A 210 -5.73 -17.86 -7.37
CA ALA A 210 -7.09 -17.64 -6.86
C ALA A 210 -7.65 -18.93 -6.23
N PRO A 211 -8.16 -18.85 -4.99
CA PRO A 211 -8.71 -20.00 -4.30
C PRO A 211 -10.04 -20.45 -4.89
N LEU A 212 -10.52 -21.62 -4.46
CA LEU A 212 -11.82 -22.17 -4.88
C LEU A 212 -13.00 -21.46 -4.19
N ALA A 213 -12.77 -20.90 -3.02
CA ALA A 213 -13.79 -20.23 -2.21
C ALA A 213 -13.25 -18.97 -1.58
N GLY A 214 -14.13 -18.03 -1.22
CA GLY A 214 -13.79 -16.82 -0.50
C GLY A 214 -13.25 -17.07 0.91
N GLY A 215 -12.66 -16.02 1.50
CA GLY A 215 -12.13 -16.02 2.86
C GLY A 215 -10.68 -16.48 3.00
N THR A 216 -10.02 -16.91 1.93
CA THR A 216 -8.59 -17.25 1.97
C THR A 216 -7.76 -16.00 1.74
N ASP A 217 -6.89 -15.65 2.66
CA ASP A 217 -6.00 -14.49 2.53
C ASP A 217 -4.95 -14.70 1.45
N LEU A 218 -4.53 -13.61 0.80
CA LEU A 218 -3.46 -13.59 -0.20
C LEU A 218 -2.11 -14.01 0.41
N ALA A 219 -1.86 -13.54 1.63
CA ALA A 219 -0.70 -13.85 2.45
C ALA A 219 -1.06 -13.62 3.92
N ASN A 220 -0.16 -13.93 4.85
CA ASN A 220 -0.35 -13.59 6.25
C ASN A 220 -0.62 -12.08 6.39
N PRO A 221 -1.65 -11.64 7.14
CA PRO A 221 -1.98 -10.22 7.31
C PRO A 221 -0.80 -9.34 7.74
N LEU A 222 0.12 -9.85 8.58
CA LEU A 222 1.32 -9.11 8.99
C LEU A 222 2.31 -8.89 7.83
N GLU A 223 2.38 -9.81 6.85
CA GLU A 223 3.17 -9.61 5.63
C GLU A 223 2.57 -8.53 4.74
N LEU A 224 1.25 -8.49 4.62
CA LEU A 224 0.52 -7.46 3.88
C LEU A 224 0.67 -6.09 4.56
N VAL A 225 0.56 -6.05 5.90
CA VAL A 225 0.83 -4.83 6.69
C VAL A 225 2.27 -4.38 6.49
N PHE A 226 3.26 -5.29 6.57
CA PHE A 226 4.66 -4.97 6.29
C PHE A 226 4.82 -4.29 4.93
N ALA A 227 4.27 -4.85 3.88
CA ALA A 227 4.37 -4.30 2.53
C ALA A 227 3.69 -2.92 2.40
N ALA A 228 2.46 -2.77 2.91
CA ALA A 228 1.72 -1.51 2.89
C ALA A 228 2.42 -0.42 3.71
N ARG A 229 2.97 -0.78 4.87
CA ARG A 229 3.70 0.13 5.75
C ARG A 229 5.04 0.55 5.17
N ALA A 230 5.81 -0.41 4.62
CA ALA A 230 7.10 -0.14 4.00
C ALA A 230 6.96 0.87 2.86
N THR A 231 6.04 0.60 1.93
CA THR A 231 5.85 1.44 0.74
C THR A 231 5.40 2.86 1.06
N ALA A 232 4.74 3.08 2.21
CA ALA A 232 4.18 4.36 2.62
C ALA A 232 4.96 5.06 3.75
N SER A 233 6.17 4.61 4.03
CA SER A 233 7.08 5.24 5.01
C SER A 233 7.68 6.54 4.48
N PHE A 234 6.84 7.53 4.14
CA PHE A 234 7.28 8.78 3.52
C PHE A 234 8.20 9.57 4.46
N PRO A 235 9.45 9.86 4.01
CA PRO A 235 10.41 10.59 4.83
C PRO A 235 9.89 11.95 5.27
N GLY A 236 10.01 12.25 6.56
CA GLY A 236 9.50 13.47 7.16
C GLY A 236 8.07 13.39 7.70
N ALA A 237 7.25 12.43 7.24
CA ALA A 237 5.92 12.17 7.79
C ALA A 237 5.94 11.01 8.78
N PHE A 238 6.51 9.88 8.37
CA PHE A 238 6.62 8.67 9.17
C PHE A 238 8.07 8.28 9.43
N PRO A 239 8.37 7.61 10.55
CA PRO A 239 9.65 6.96 10.74
C PRO A 239 9.81 5.82 9.71
N PRO A 240 11.07 5.48 9.31
CA PRO A 240 11.32 4.31 8.50
C PRO A 240 10.75 3.05 9.15
N LEU A 241 10.21 2.13 8.33
CA LEU A 241 9.80 0.84 8.84
C LEU A 241 11.04 -0.01 9.18
N ARG A 242 11.02 -0.62 10.36
CA ARG A 242 11.94 -1.67 10.79
C ARG A 242 11.18 -2.97 11.03
N VAL A 243 11.86 -4.10 10.89
CA VAL A 243 11.25 -5.42 11.11
C VAL A 243 10.64 -5.53 12.50
N GLU A 244 11.34 -5.02 13.53
CA GLU A 244 10.90 -5.00 14.94
C GLU A 244 9.55 -4.28 15.15
N GLU A 245 9.18 -3.34 14.28
CA GLU A 245 7.87 -2.66 14.37
C GLU A 245 6.73 -3.67 14.12
N ILE A 246 6.91 -4.57 13.15
CA ILE A 246 5.91 -5.60 12.84
C ILE A 246 5.95 -6.73 13.87
N ASP A 247 7.13 -7.09 14.40
CA ASP A 247 7.24 -8.02 15.53
C ASP A 247 6.45 -7.49 16.74
N ARG A 248 6.62 -6.21 17.09
CA ARG A 248 5.83 -5.54 18.13
C ARG A 248 4.32 -5.52 17.82
N LEU A 249 3.96 -5.32 16.56
CA LEU A 249 2.56 -5.36 16.15
C LEU A 249 1.98 -6.76 16.36
N SER A 250 2.72 -7.80 15.99
CA SER A 250 2.36 -9.20 16.22
C SER A 250 2.05 -9.48 17.69
N ASP A 251 2.96 -9.05 18.59
CA ASP A 251 2.78 -9.20 20.04
C ASP A 251 1.56 -8.44 20.56
N LEU A 252 1.34 -7.20 20.10
CA LEU A 252 0.26 -6.34 20.57
C LEU A 252 -1.12 -6.77 20.09
N THR A 253 -1.20 -7.43 18.94
CA THR A 253 -2.46 -7.91 18.33
C THR A 253 -2.68 -9.39 18.53
N GLU A 254 -1.75 -10.07 19.23
CA GLU A 254 -1.76 -11.53 19.45
C GLU A 254 -1.90 -12.33 18.12
N ARG A 255 -1.43 -11.72 17.00
CA ARG A 255 -1.42 -12.37 15.70
C ARG A 255 -0.11 -13.13 15.50
N ASN A 256 -0.23 -14.40 15.16
CA ASN A 256 0.93 -15.23 14.84
C ASN A 256 1.50 -14.89 13.46
N TRP A 257 2.81 -14.84 13.38
CA TRP A 257 3.56 -14.73 12.13
C TRP A 257 4.45 -15.97 11.89
N PRO A 258 3.85 -17.13 11.58
CA PRO A 258 4.59 -18.40 11.53
C PRO A 258 5.62 -18.43 10.40
N GLU A 259 5.38 -17.72 9.30
CA GLU A 259 6.25 -17.70 8.12
C GLU A 259 7.20 -16.50 8.10
N ARG A 260 7.41 -15.82 9.23
CA ARG A 260 8.24 -14.62 9.35
C ARG A 260 9.62 -14.78 8.71
N GLU A 261 10.35 -15.83 9.05
CA GLU A 261 11.69 -16.06 8.52
C GLU A 261 11.69 -16.32 7.01
N ALA A 262 10.72 -17.11 6.54
CA ALA A 262 10.57 -17.39 5.12
C ALA A 262 10.24 -16.12 4.32
N PHE A 263 9.36 -15.27 4.87
CA PHE A 263 9.02 -13.97 4.28
C PHE A 263 10.24 -13.05 4.22
N LEU A 264 10.95 -12.86 5.33
CA LEU A 264 12.13 -11.99 5.38
C LEU A 264 13.24 -12.49 4.45
N LYS A 265 13.46 -13.80 4.39
CA LYS A 265 14.43 -14.41 3.45
C LYS A 265 14.03 -14.18 1.98
N ARG A 266 12.74 -14.17 1.67
CA ARG A 266 12.22 -13.90 0.32
C ARG A 266 12.35 -12.43 -0.07
N VAL A 267 12.06 -11.50 0.85
CA VAL A 267 12.05 -10.06 0.58
C VAL A 267 13.44 -9.44 0.72
N MET A 268 14.22 -9.89 1.71
CA MET A 268 15.52 -9.33 2.08
C MET A 268 16.62 -10.42 2.16
N PRO A 269 16.86 -11.18 1.07
CA PRO A 269 17.75 -12.36 1.10
C PRO A 269 19.18 -11.99 1.49
N VAL A 270 19.69 -10.84 1.03
CA VAL A 270 21.05 -10.39 1.34
C VAL A 270 21.19 -10.02 2.81
N HIS A 271 20.21 -9.31 3.38
CA HIS A 271 20.23 -8.95 4.81
C HIS A 271 20.11 -10.17 5.72
N VAL A 272 19.27 -11.14 5.36
CA VAL A 272 19.18 -12.41 6.11
C VAL A 272 20.51 -13.18 6.05
N ALA A 273 21.12 -13.29 4.87
CA ALA A 273 22.37 -14.01 4.70
C ALA A 273 23.55 -13.35 5.43
N ARG A 274 23.51 -12.04 5.65
CA ARG A 274 24.55 -11.27 6.33
C ARG A 274 24.22 -10.95 7.78
N GLU A 275 23.09 -11.41 8.29
CA GLU A 275 22.63 -11.13 9.66
C GLU A 275 22.51 -9.61 9.95
N THR A 276 22.08 -8.83 8.96
CA THR A 276 21.98 -7.36 9.05
C THR A 276 20.53 -6.84 9.06
N LEU A 277 19.55 -7.67 9.37
CA LEU A 277 18.13 -7.29 9.41
C LEU A 277 17.85 -6.12 10.36
N ASP A 278 18.56 -6.07 11.50
CA ASP A 278 18.40 -5.00 12.51
C ASP A 278 18.83 -3.61 11.97
N ASN A 279 19.64 -3.58 10.92
CA ASN A 279 20.09 -2.35 10.28
C ASN A 279 19.16 -1.87 9.16
N VAL A 280 18.20 -2.69 8.74
CA VAL A 280 17.27 -2.34 7.65
C VAL A 280 16.35 -1.21 8.10
N SER A 281 16.26 -0.19 7.28
CA SER A 281 15.38 0.96 7.48
C SER A 281 14.65 1.24 6.17
N LEU A 282 13.38 0.80 6.07
CA LEU A 282 12.60 0.93 4.86
C LEU A 282 11.86 2.26 4.83
N ILE A 283 12.06 3.00 3.75
CA ILE A 283 11.34 4.22 3.45
C ILE A 283 10.47 4.04 2.20
N ASP A 284 9.66 5.02 1.91
CA ASP A 284 8.69 5.00 0.81
C ASP A 284 9.34 4.60 -0.53
N GLY A 285 8.69 3.66 -1.21
CA GLY A 285 9.17 3.14 -2.47
C GLY A 285 9.15 4.15 -3.61
N SER A 286 8.30 5.17 -3.54
CA SER A 286 8.22 6.22 -4.54
C SER A 286 9.48 7.11 -4.60
N VAL A 287 10.32 7.06 -3.56
CA VAL A 287 11.60 7.79 -3.51
C VAL A 287 12.51 7.36 -4.67
N LEU A 288 12.59 6.07 -4.96
CA LEU A 288 13.41 5.55 -6.08
C LEU A 288 12.57 4.97 -7.23
N VAL A 289 11.42 4.35 -6.93
CA VAL A 289 10.61 3.65 -7.93
C VAL A 289 9.15 4.09 -7.82
N ASN A 290 8.85 5.27 -8.34
CA ASN A 290 7.48 5.81 -8.31
C ASN A 290 6.54 5.16 -9.35
N LYS A 291 7.09 4.50 -10.38
CA LYS A 291 6.33 3.78 -11.42
C LYS A 291 6.80 2.33 -11.51
N PRO A 292 6.33 1.43 -10.61
CA PRO A 292 6.88 0.08 -10.46
C PRO A 292 6.35 -0.90 -11.52
N PHE A 293 6.36 -0.55 -12.80
CA PHE A 293 5.87 -1.39 -13.88
C PHE A 293 6.75 -2.61 -14.20
N ALA A 294 8.03 -2.59 -13.85
CA ALA A 294 8.97 -3.65 -14.21
C ALA A 294 8.51 -5.04 -13.72
N GLY A 295 8.08 -5.15 -12.46
CA GLY A 295 7.52 -6.39 -11.90
C GLY A 295 6.26 -6.83 -12.62
N ALA A 296 5.34 -5.89 -12.88
CA ALA A 296 4.10 -6.15 -13.59
C ALA A 296 4.33 -6.63 -15.04
N ILE A 297 5.27 -6.00 -15.76
CA ILE A 297 5.64 -6.40 -17.12
C ILE A 297 6.23 -7.81 -17.12
N SER A 298 7.13 -8.12 -16.19
CA SER A 298 7.74 -9.46 -16.11
C SER A 298 6.71 -10.55 -15.82
N ALA A 299 5.68 -10.25 -15.02
CA ALA A 299 4.60 -11.18 -14.71
C ALA A 299 3.75 -11.57 -15.93
N LEU A 300 3.70 -10.75 -16.97
CA LEU A 300 2.94 -11.04 -18.20
C LEU A 300 3.40 -12.33 -18.88
N GLN A 301 4.69 -12.68 -18.79
CA GLN A 301 5.25 -13.88 -19.39
C GLN A 301 4.62 -15.18 -18.83
N GLY A 302 4.19 -15.15 -17.59
CA GLY A 302 3.54 -16.29 -16.91
C GLY A 302 2.02 -16.34 -17.03
N ARG A 303 1.40 -15.44 -17.80
CA ARG A 303 -0.06 -15.35 -17.89
C ARG A 303 -0.64 -16.28 -18.95
N PRO A 304 -1.77 -16.96 -18.65
CA PRO A 304 -2.48 -17.78 -19.63
C PRO A 304 -2.91 -16.93 -20.83
N ALA A 305 -2.69 -17.46 -22.04
CA ALA A 305 -3.12 -16.86 -23.32
C ALA A 305 -3.84 -17.89 -24.20
N GLN A 306 -4.67 -18.75 -23.62
CA GLN A 306 -5.40 -19.82 -24.34
C GLN A 306 -6.64 -19.29 -25.10
N ARG A 307 -6.98 -18.02 -24.90
CA ARG A 307 -8.07 -17.32 -25.58
C ARG A 307 -7.54 -15.99 -26.09
N GLU A 308 -8.32 -15.28 -26.89
CA GLU A 308 -8.02 -13.90 -27.22
C GLU A 308 -7.97 -13.05 -25.94
N VAL A 309 -6.84 -12.39 -25.73
CA VAL A 309 -6.57 -11.61 -24.51
C VAL A 309 -6.05 -10.24 -24.92
N ASP A 310 -6.78 -9.19 -24.53
CA ASP A 310 -6.29 -7.81 -24.58
C ASP A 310 -5.73 -7.45 -23.18
N ARG A 311 -4.46 -7.10 -23.11
CA ARG A 311 -3.76 -6.76 -21.86
C ARG A 311 -3.55 -5.27 -21.76
N ARG A 312 -4.09 -4.67 -20.71
CA ARG A 312 -4.02 -3.23 -20.47
C ARG A 312 -3.42 -2.94 -19.13
N PHE A 313 -2.55 -1.94 -19.08
CA PHE A 313 -2.14 -1.25 -17.87
C PHE A 313 -3.06 -0.06 -17.67
N VAL A 314 -3.67 0.04 -16.48
CA VAL A 314 -4.65 1.08 -16.14
C VAL A 314 -4.12 1.87 -14.97
#